data_d6bfa724cde760997f14b2f94a47790c
#
_entry.id   d6bfa724cde760997f14b2f94a47790c
#
_cell.length_a   1.000
_cell.length_b   1.000
_cell.length_c   1.000
_cell.angle_alpha   90.00
_cell.angle_beta   90.00
_cell.angle_gamma   90.00
#
_symmetry.space_group_name_H-M   'P 1'
#
loop_
_entity.id
_entity.type
_entity.pdbx_description
1 polymer ?
#
loop_
_entity_poly.entity_id
_entity_poly.type
_entity_poly.pdbx_seq_one_letter_code
_entity_poly.pdbx_strand_id
1 'polypeptide(L)'
;TGLCNVIAALRSRSFFVNGRLDSSQLAAPNMLGALTYFDLITTMCVLALVIPNFSPSTSEANFSPAENAVLAVVALGVYIVFITAQVGSYRDLYTEVEGAQDGNAGSGKAEAPIDLPLGQATLLLAAGLLVVCLIAESMGRLIETGIHDLGLPSSLAGVLVALLILAPEAFNAIRAASQGEVQRSINTLYGSVVATVSLTVPAVLLLGAITGTDVILGLDPLNMVLLVLTLMILNPRARLTGIEGMMKLVIFLFWILLQVA
;
A
#
# COMPACT_ATOMS: atom_id res chain seq x y z
N THR A 1 5.53 0.84 5.55
CA THR A 1 6.06 -0.48 5.96
C THR A 1 7.40 -0.35 6.70
N GLY A 2 8.40 0.39 6.16
CA GLY A 2 9.73 0.52 6.79
C GLY A 2 9.65 1.02 8.23
N LEU A 3 8.96 2.12 8.47
CA LEU A 3 8.77 2.68 9.81
C LEU A 3 8.05 1.72 10.75
N CYS A 4 7.01 1.03 10.30
CA CYS A 4 6.29 0.04 11.10
C CYS A 4 7.19 -1.14 11.49
N ASN A 5 8.04 -1.61 10.57
CA ASN A 5 9.00 -2.67 10.86
C ASN A 5 10.05 -2.22 11.90
N VAL A 6 10.55 -0.97 11.81
CA VAL A 6 11.47 -0.40 12.80
C VAL A 6 10.79 -0.33 14.17
N ILE A 7 9.57 0.18 14.24
CA ILE A 7 8.81 0.30 15.49
C ILE A 7 8.54 -1.09 16.11
N ALA A 8 8.11 -2.05 15.30
CA ALA A 8 7.89 -3.42 15.76
C ALA A 8 9.19 -4.06 16.27
N ALA A 9 10.32 -3.82 15.59
CA ALA A 9 11.62 -4.29 16.01
C ALA A 9 12.13 -3.63 17.29
N LEU A 10 11.90 -2.33 17.48
CA LEU A 10 12.24 -1.63 18.71
C LEU A 10 11.41 -2.14 19.89
N ARG A 11 10.13 -2.39 19.68
CA ARG A 11 9.23 -2.95 20.70
C ARG A 11 9.68 -4.35 21.14
N SER A 12 10.03 -5.21 20.20
CA SER A 12 10.51 -6.57 20.46
C SER A 12 11.95 -6.63 20.97
N ARG A 13 12.57 -5.46 21.24
CA ARG A 13 13.98 -5.35 21.65
C ARG A 13 14.98 -6.00 20.68
N SER A 14 14.58 -6.28 19.46
CA SER A 14 15.41 -6.96 18.45
C SER A 14 16.49 -6.07 17.83
N PHE A 15 16.48 -4.77 18.13
CA PHE A 15 17.42 -3.80 17.56
C PHE A 15 18.75 -3.72 18.30
N PHE A 16 18.72 -3.86 19.65
CA PHE A 16 19.88 -3.66 20.51
C PHE A 16 19.95 -4.76 21.57
N VAL A 17 20.20 -5.99 21.18
CA VAL A 17 20.38 -7.06 22.15
C VAL A 17 21.86 -7.26 22.40
N ASN A 18 22.31 -6.97 23.64
CA ASN A 18 23.61 -7.41 24.12
C ASN A 18 23.56 -8.93 24.34
N GLY A 19 23.84 -9.69 23.30
CA GLY A 19 23.85 -11.13 23.39
C GLY A 19 23.21 -11.81 22.17
N ARG A 20 23.00 -13.11 22.24
CA ARG A 20 22.34 -13.90 21.19
C ARG A 20 20.89 -13.44 21.04
N LEU A 21 20.52 -13.01 19.85
CA LEU A 21 19.12 -12.75 19.47
C LEU A 21 18.30 -14.03 19.70
N ASP A 22 17.42 -14.00 20.68
CA ASP A 22 16.38 -15.02 20.76
C ASP A 22 15.34 -14.73 19.66
N SER A 23 15.40 -15.54 18.62
CA SER A 23 14.51 -15.38 17.47
C SER A 23 13.02 -15.51 17.83
N SER A 24 12.69 -16.10 18.99
CA SER A 24 11.31 -16.23 19.48
C SER A 24 10.67 -14.88 19.85
N GLN A 25 11.49 -13.88 20.20
CA GLN A 25 11.03 -12.55 20.61
C GLN A 25 10.82 -11.58 19.43
N LEU A 26 11.19 -11.98 18.22
CA LEU A 26 10.98 -11.13 17.05
C LEU A 26 9.50 -11.15 16.64
N ALA A 27 9.00 -9.98 16.28
CA ALA A 27 7.64 -9.86 15.73
C ALA A 27 7.50 -10.70 14.47
N ALA A 28 6.50 -11.57 14.45
CA ALA A 28 6.24 -12.49 13.36
C ALA A 28 4.83 -12.26 12.80
N PRO A 29 4.71 -11.89 11.52
CA PRO A 29 3.42 -11.88 10.84
C PRO A 29 2.97 -13.30 10.48
N ASN A 30 1.69 -13.46 10.13
CA ASN A 30 1.25 -14.65 9.44
C ASN A 30 1.90 -14.67 8.04
N MET A 31 2.86 -15.57 7.90
CA MET A 31 3.72 -15.61 6.71
C MET A 31 2.92 -15.88 5.43
N LEU A 32 1.94 -16.78 5.49
CA LEU A 32 1.15 -17.13 4.32
C LEU A 32 0.26 -15.96 3.87
N GLY A 33 -0.39 -15.26 4.80
CA GLY A 33 -1.15 -14.06 4.50
C GLY A 33 -0.29 -12.94 3.93
N ALA A 34 0.89 -12.71 4.51
CA ALA A 34 1.83 -11.70 4.02
C ALA A 34 2.37 -12.02 2.62
N LEU A 35 2.66 -13.29 2.32
CA LEU A 35 3.07 -13.76 0.99
C LEU A 35 1.97 -13.55 -0.05
N THR A 36 0.71 -13.85 0.28
CA THR A 36 -0.40 -13.64 -0.65
C THR A 36 -0.54 -12.17 -1.05
N TYR A 37 -0.40 -11.23 -0.10
CA TYR A 37 -0.36 -9.81 -0.43
C TYR A 37 0.84 -9.47 -1.33
N PHE A 38 2.01 -10.00 -1.00
CA PHE A 38 3.23 -9.70 -1.75
C PHE A 38 3.14 -10.19 -3.19
N ASP A 39 2.62 -11.40 -3.41
CA ASP A 39 2.43 -11.97 -4.75
C ASP A 39 1.47 -11.13 -5.59
N LEU A 40 0.37 -10.67 -4.97
CA LEU A 40 -0.59 -9.78 -5.64
C LEU A 40 0.03 -8.42 -5.98
N ILE A 41 0.71 -7.79 -5.02
CA ILE A 41 1.39 -6.50 -5.23
C ILE A 41 2.42 -6.64 -6.36
N THR A 42 3.28 -7.66 -6.28
CA THR A 42 4.33 -7.86 -7.27
C THR A 42 3.75 -8.09 -8.66
N THR A 43 2.77 -8.98 -8.76
CA THR A 43 2.12 -9.29 -10.04
C THR A 43 1.48 -8.05 -10.64
N MET A 44 0.67 -7.34 -9.85
CA MET A 44 -0.06 -6.16 -10.35
C MET A 44 0.87 -4.99 -10.67
N CYS A 45 1.89 -4.72 -9.85
CA CYS A 45 2.86 -3.67 -10.14
C CYS A 45 3.66 -3.97 -11.41
N VAL A 46 4.09 -5.22 -11.61
CA VAL A 46 4.83 -5.59 -12.83
C VAL A 46 3.94 -5.50 -14.07
N LEU A 47 2.71 -6.03 -14.02
CA LEU A 47 1.78 -5.99 -15.14
C LEU A 47 1.38 -4.55 -15.53
N ALA A 48 1.12 -3.70 -14.53
CA ALA A 48 0.58 -2.36 -14.78
C ALA A 48 1.66 -1.29 -15.02
N LEU A 49 2.87 -1.45 -14.43
CA LEU A 49 3.86 -0.38 -14.39
C LEU A 49 5.18 -0.73 -15.11
N VAL A 50 5.48 -2.02 -15.27
CA VAL A 50 6.74 -2.45 -15.92
C VAL A 50 6.50 -2.90 -17.35
N ILE A 51 5.56 -3.83 -17.56
CA ILE A 51 5.30 -4.44 -18.88
C ILE A 51 4.91 -3.41 -19.97
N PRO A 52 4.15 -2.32 -19.67
CA PRO A 52 3.84 -1.33 -20.71
C PRO A 52 5.05 -0.73 -21.41
N ASN A 53 6.20 -0.62 -20.70
CA ASN A 53 7.45 -0.13 -21.29
C ASN A 53 8.05 -1.06 -22.36
N PHE A 54 7.64 -2.32 -22.38
CA PHE A 54 8.14 -3.33 -23.30
C PHE A 54 7.08 -3.78 -24.31
N SER A 55 5.91 -3.15 -24.32
CA SER A 55 4.85 -3.49 -25.26
C SER A 55 5.26 -3.11 -26.68
N PRO A 56 5.20 -4.03 -27.65
CA PRO A 56 5.49 -3.73 -29.04
C PRO A 56 4.34 -2.98 -29.75
N SER A 57 3.21 -2.82 -29.06
CA SER A 57 1.97 -2.30 -29.65
C SER A 57 2.00 -0.80 -29.87
N THR A 58 2.84 -0.06 -29.13
CA THR A 58 2.95 1.41 -29.19
C THR A 58 4.40 1.85 -29.13
N SER A 59 4.68 3.02 -29.71
CA SER A 59 6.03 3.64 -29.67
C SER A 59 6.33 4.32 -28.33
N GLU A 60 5.33 4.47 -27.47
CA GLU A 60 5.43 5.06 -26.14
C GLU A 60 5.23 3.95 -25.08
N ALA A 61 5.68 4.19 -23.85
CA ALA A 61 5.56 3.25 -22.72
C ALA A 61 4.09 3.03 -22.30
N ASN A 62 3.27 2.53 -23.22
CA ASN A 62 1.84 2.38 -23.08
C ASN A 62 1.33 1.12 -23.77
N PHE A 63 0.16 0.67 -23.34
CA PHE A 63 -0.58 -0.42 -23.98
C PHE A 63 -1.58 0.11 -25.03
N SER A 64 -1.89 -0.72 -26.01
CA SER A 64 -3.03 -0.46 -26.91
C SER A 64 -4.34 -0.44 -26.13
N PRO A 65 -5.42 0.18 -26.66
CA PRO A 65 -6.72 0.21 -25.99
C PRO A 65 -7.26 -1.18 -25.61
N ALA A 66 -6.98 -2.19 -26.43
CA ALA A 66 -7.38 -3.57 -26.16
C ALA A 66 -6.59 -4.18 -24.98
N GLU A 67 -5.28 -3.95 -24.92
CA GLU A 67 -4.42 -4.41 -23.83
C GLU A 67 -4.79 -3.69 -22.52
N ASN A 68 -5.08 -2.40 -22.57
CA ASN A 68 -5.58 -1.61 -21.44
C ASN A 68 -6.91 -2.17 -20.90
N ALA A 69 -7.84 -2.55 -21.78
CA ALA A 69 -9.09 -3.16 -21.37
C ALA A 69 -8.87 -4.53 -20.71
N VAL A 70 -7.98 -5.36 -21.23
CA VAL A 70 -7.63 -6.65 -20.64
C VAL A 70 -6.98 -6.45 -19.27
N LEU A 71 -6.02 -5.52 -19.14
CA LEU A 71 -5.38 -5.20 -17.86
C LEU A 71 -6.41 -4.74 -16.82
N ALA A 72 -7.34 -3.86 -17.20
CA ALA A 72 -8.40 -3.37 -16.32
C ALA A 72 -9.30 -4.51 -15.81
N VAL A 73 -9.73 -5.41 -16.69
CA VAL A 73 -10.57 -6.56 -16.33
C VAL A 73 -9.80 -7.54 -15.44
N VAL A 74 -8.53 -7.83 -15.75
CA VAL A 74 -7.70 -8.71 -14.93
C VAL A 74 -7.47 -8.12 -13.54
N ALA A 75 -7.11 -6.83 -13.45
CA ALA A 75 -6.87 -6.15 -12.18
C ALA A 75 -8.10 -6.18 -11.28
N LEU A 76 -9.27 -5.83 -11.83
CA LEU A 76 -10.53 -5.84 -11.10
C LEU A 76 -10.94 -7.27 -10.70
N GLY A 77 -10.78 -8.24 -11.60
CA GLY A 77 -11.10 -9.64 -11.35
C GLY A 77 -10.24 -10.24 -10.23
N VAL A 78 -8.94 -10.01 -10.27
CA VAL A 78 -7.99 -10.45 -9.22
C VAL A 78 -8.36 -9.81 -7.87
N TYR A 79 -8.70 -8.53 -7.85
CA TYR A 79 -9.11 -7.85 -6.63
C TYR A 79 -10.40 -8.43 -6.03
N ILE A 80 -11.41 -8.69 -6.85
CA ILE A 80 -12.67 -9.30 -6.41
C ILE A 80 -12.42 -10.69 -5.82
N VAL A 81 -11.63 -11.53 -6.50
CA VAL A 81 -11.24 -12.85 -6.00
C VAL A 81 -10.49 -12.74 -4.68
N PHE A 82 -9.56 -11.80 -4.59
CA PHE A 82 -8.78 -11.59 -3.37
C PHE A 82 -9.68 -11.18 -2.18
N ILE A 83 -10.55 -10.19 -2.35
CA ILE A 83 -11.46 -9.74 -1.28
C ILE A 83 -12.42 -10.84 -0.85
N THR A 84 -12.99 -11.58 -1.80
CA THR A 84 -13.90 -12.70 -1.48
C THR A 84 -13.20 -13.82 -0.73
N ALA A 85 -11.94 -14.12 -1.10
CA ALA A 85 -11.12 -15.09 -0.40
C ALA A 85 -10.73 -14.61 1.02
N GLN A 86 -10.34 -13.34 1.16
CA GLN A 86 -9.96 -12.73 2.43
C GLN A 86 -11.11 -12.69 3.46
N VAL A 87 -12.34 -12.39 3.01
CA VAL A 87 -13.52 -12.33 3.87
C VAL A 87 -14.07 -13.74 4.16
N GLY A 88 -13.86 -14.67 3.23
CA GLY A 88 -14.38 -16.03 3.28
C GLY A 88 -13.36 -17.07 3.78
N SER A 89 -12.91 -17.91 2.87
CA SER A 89 -12.16 -19.14 3.16
C SER A 89 -10.77 -18.93 3.78
N TYR A 90 -10.17 -17.77 3.56
CA TYR A 90 -8.80 -17.48 4.04
C TYR A 90 -8.76 -16.44 5.16
N ARG A 91 -9.88 -16.16 5.82
CA ARG A 91 -9.98 -15.15 6.87
C ARG A 91 -8.93 -15.33 7.96
N ASP A 92 -8.64 -16.56 8.36
CA ASP A 92 -7.70 -16.89 9.43
C ASP A 92 -6.25 -16.52 9.10
N LEU A 93 -5.90 -16.41 7.80
CA LEU A 93 -4.56 -15.99 7.38
C LEU A 93 -4.29 -14.50 7.65
N TYR A 94 -5.34 -13.72 7.82
CA TYR A 94 -5.27 -12.26 8.00
C TYR A 94 -5.57 -11.83 9.44
N THR A 95 -5.79 -12.79 10.36
CA THR A 95 -5.94 -12.52 11.78
C THR A 95 -4.58 -12.54 12.48
N GLU A 96 -4.50 -11.89 13.66
CA GLU A 96 -3.29 -11.94 14.49
C GLU A 96 -2.93 -13.38 14.87
N VAL A 97 -1.64 -13.69 14.86
CA VAL A 97 -1.15 -15.00 15.28
C VAL A 97 -1.29 -15.10 16.81
N GLU A 98 -2.10 -16.05 17.29
CA GLU A 98 -2.22 -16.36 18.71
C GLU A 98 -0.84 -16.80 19.24
N GLY A 99 -0.26 -16.01 20.13
CA GLY A 99 1.06 -16.30 20.75
C GLY A 99 2.04 -15.14 20.77
N ALA A 100 1.77 -14.04 20.05
CA ALA A 100 2.56 -12.81 20.13
C ALA A 100 2.14 -11.89 21.30
N GLN A 101 1.19 -12.32 22.12
CA GLN A 101 0.72 -11.59 23.30
C GLN A 101 1.54 -11.98 24.53
N ASP A 102 2.64 -11.28 24.75
CA ASP A 102 3.11 -11.10 26.13
C ASP A 102 2.02 -10.35 26.89
N GLY A 103 1.54 -10.99 27.96
CA GLY A 103 0.32 -10.69 28.70
C GLY A 103 0.27 -9.31 29.35
N ASN A 104 0.16 -8.26 28.58
CA ASN A 104 -0.34 -6.95 29.02
C ASN A 104 -0.66 -5.97 27.87
N ALA A 105 -0.89 -6.42 26.65
CA ALA A 105 -1.54 -5.59 25.65
C ALA A 105 -3.02 -5.58 25.99
N GLY A 106 -3.47 -4.48 26.58
CA GLY A 106 -4.87 -4.27 26.86
C GLY A 106 -5.67 -4.62 25.63
N SER A 107 -6.60 -5.56 25.79
CA SER A 107 -7.62 -5.85 24.80
C SER A 107 -8.18 -4.50 24.35
N GLY A 108 -7.75 -4.05 23.17
CA GLY A 108 -8.50 -3.00 22.50
C GLY A 108 -9.91 -3.54 22.45
N LYS A 109 -10.80 -2.95 23.25
CA LYS A 109 -12.21 -3.27 23.21
C LYS A 109 -12.57 -3.26 21.74
N ALA A 110 -12.86 -4.41 21.17
CA ALA A 110 -13.60 -4.46 19.92
C ALA A 110 -14.79 -3.50 20.16
N GLU A 111 -14.77 -2.37 19.47
CA GLU A 111 -15.89 -1.45 19.51
C GLU A 111 -17.10 -2.31 19.20
N ALA A 112 -18.08 -2.27 20.08
CA ALA A 112 -19.30 -3.06 19.93
C ALA A 112 -19.80 -2.85 18.49
N PRO A 113 -20.14 -3.91 17.74
CA PRO A 113 -20.60 -3.75 16.39
C PRO A 113 -21.79 -2.79 16.41
N ILE A 114 -21.65 -1.68 15.70
CA ILE A 114 -22.74 -0.72 15.55
C ILE A 114 -23.75 -1.43 14.65
N ASP A 115 -24.84 -1.91 15.23
CA ASP A 115 -25.95 -2.55 14.54
C ASP A 115 -26.73 -1.52 13.70
N LEU A 116 -26.09 -1.05 12.62
CA LEU A 116 -26.74 -0.23 11.61
C LEU A 116 -27.36 -1.17 10.55
N PRO A 117 -28.60 -0.93 10.14
CA PRO A 117 -29.16 -1.63 9.00
C PRO A 117 -28.30 -1.37 7.77
N LEU A 118 -28.07 -2.41 6.95
CA LEU A 118 -27.15 -2.38 5.80
C LEU A 118 -27.35 -1.14 4.91
N GLY A 119 -28.58 -0.71 4.67
CA GLY A 119 -28.89 0.47 3.87
C GLY A 119 -28.38 1.78 4.49
N GLN A 120 -28.42 1.92 5.81
CA GLN A 120 -27.90 3.11 6.49
C GLN A 120 -26.37 3.08 6.53
N ALA A 121 -25.76 1.92 6.73
CA ALA A 121 -24.33 1.75 6.71
C ALA A 121 -23.74 2.08 5.32
N THR A 122 -24.36 1.59 4.24
CA THR A 122 -23.92 1.90 2.87
C THR A 122 -24.12 3.38 2.51
N LEU A 123 -25.21 4.00 2.94
CA LEU A 123 -25.45 5.43 2.73
C LEU A 123 -24.42 6.29 3.46
N LEU A 124 -24.13 5.96 4.72
CA LEU A 124 -23.12 6.68 5.52
C LEU A 124 -21.73 6.53 4.92
N LEU A 125 -21.38 5.33 4.45
CA LEU A 125 -20.12 5.07 3.76
C LEU A 125 -20.02 5.89 2.47
N ALA A 126 -21.08 5.88 1.64
CA ALA A 126 -21.09 6.64 0.38
C ALA A 126 -21.00 8.17 0.63
N ALA A 127 -21.75 8.67 1.63
CA ALA A 127 -21.66 10.10 2.01
C ALA A 127 -20.27 10.46 2.53
N GLY A 128 -19.67 9.64 3.39
CA GLY A 128 -18.32 9.83 3.88
C GLY A 128 -17.29 9.83 2.75
N LEU A 129 -17.39 8.88 1.81
CA LEU A 129 -16.52 8.81 0.64
C LEU A 129 -16.64 10.06 -0.23
N LEU A 130 -17.85 10.55 -0.48
CA LEU A 130 -18.09 11.78 -1.23
C LEU A 130 -17.40 12.98 -0.56
N VAL A 131 -17.55 13.13 0.76
CA VAL A 131 -16.90 14.23 1.51
C VAL A 131 -15.38 14.12 1.41
N VAL A 132 -14.81 12.94 1.56
CA VAL A 132 -13.36 12.72 1.41
C VAL A 132 -12.89 13.08 0.01
N CYS A 133 -13.62 12.68 -1.04
CA CYS A 133 -13.28 13.05 -2.42
C CYS A 133 -13.27 14.56 -2.64
N LEU A 134 -14.27 15.28 -2.14
CA LEU A 134 -14.37 16.75 -2.27
C LEU A 134 -13.23 17.47 -1.52
N ILE A 135 -12.88 16.97 -0.32
CA ILE A 135 -11.75 17.52 0.44
C ILE A 135 -10.43 17.22 -0.27
N ALA A 136 -10.24 16.00 -0.76
CA ALA A 136 -9.02 15.60 -1.48
C ALA A 136 -8.79 16.44 -2.74
N GLU A 137 -9.85 16.72 -3.52
CA GLU A 137 -9.78 17.60 -4.69
C GLU A 137 -9.35 19.02 -4.31
N SER A 138 -9.97 19.59 -3.27
CA SER A 138 -9.63 20.92 -2.78
C SER A 138 -8.18 21.02 -2.28
N MET A 139 -7.73 19.99 -1.54
CA MET A 139 -6.36 19.91 -1.04
C MET A 139 -5.35 19.72 -2.18
N GLY A 140 -5.69 18.92 -3.20
CA GLY A 140 -4.84 18.75 -4.37
C GLY A 140 -4.55 20.07 -5.08
N ARG A 141 -5.58 20.86 -5.33
CA ARG A 141 -5.45 22.20 -5.94
C ARG A 141 -4.61 23.17 -5.10
N LEU A 142 -4.78 23.16 -3.78
CA LEU A 142 -3.98 24.01 -2.87
C LEU A 142 -2.49 23.61 -2.89
N ILE A 143 -2.20 22.33 -2.89
CA ILE A 143 -0.82 21.80 -2.95
C ILE A 143 -0.18 22.19 -4.30
N GLU A 144 -0.89 21.99 -5.42
CA GLU A 144 -0.41 22.33 -6.75
C GLU A 144 -0.09 23.83 -6.87
N THR A 145 -0.99 24.71 -6.39
CA THR A 145 -0.78 26.16 -6.35
C THR A 145 0.43 26.50 -5.47
N GLY A 146 0.51 25.92 -4.27
CA GLY A 146 1.63 26.19 -3.35
C GLY A 146 3.00 25.74 -3.92
N ILE A 147 3.06 24.63 -4.63
CA ILE A 147 4.28 24.15 -5.27
C ILE A 147 4.70 25.08 -6.41
N HIS A 148 3.75 25.52 -7.23
CA HIS A 148 4.00 26.47 -8.30
C HIS A 148 4.53 27.80 -7.74
N ASP A 149 3.90 28.35 -6.69
CA ASP A 149 4.30 29.61 -6.06
C ASP A 149 5.67 29.54 -5.41
N LEU A 150 6.06 28.37 -4.90
CA LEU A 150 7.38 28.12 -4.30
C LEU A 150 8.45 27.75 -5.34
N GLY A 151 8.09 27.63 -6.63
CA GLY A 151 9.01 27.23 -7.69
C GLY A 151 9.57 25.81 -7.53
N LEU A 152 8.84 24.92 -6.87
CA LEU A 152 9.25 23.53 -6.66
C LEU A 152 8.87 22.66 -7.88
N PRO A 153 9.58 21.52 -8.09
CA PRO A 153 9.26 20.59 -9.17
C PRO A 153 7.81 20.07 -9.07
N SER A 154 7.11 20.01 -10.19
CA SER A 154 5.72 19.52 -10.25
C SER A 154 5.57 18.06 -9.78
N SER A 155 6.63 17.26 -9.90
CA SER A 155 6.68 15.88 -9.37
C SER A 155 6.43 15.82 -7.85
N LEU A 156 6.84 16.84 -7.10
CA LEU A 156 6.57 16.93 -5.66
C LEU A 156 5.08 17.11 -5.33
N ALA A 157 4.29 17.71 -6.21
CA ALA A 157 2.85 17.84 -5.99
C ALA A 157 2.20 16.46 -5.84
N GLY A 158 2.48 15.55 -6.78
CA GLY A 158 1.98 14.18 -6.72
C GLY A 158 2.42 13.43 -5.47
N VAL A 159 3.68 13.59 -5.06
CA VAL A 159 4.21 12.96 -3.84
C VAL A 159 3.48 13.48 -2.59
N LEU A 160 3.31 14.80 -2.45
CA LEU A 160 2.64 15.40 -1.30
C LEU A 160 1.15 15.02 -1.22
N VAL A 161 0.46 15.02 -2.36
CA VAL A 161 -0.95 14.56 -2.43
C VAL A 161 -1.04 13.09 -2.05
N ALA A 162 -0.17 12.23 -2.56
CA ALA A 162 -0.15 10.82 -2.21
C ALA A 162 0.13 10.59 -0.72
N LEU A 163 1.09 11.31 -0.13
CA LEU A 163 1.38 11.24 1.31
C LEU A 163 0.19 11.69 2.16
N LEU A 164 -0.51 12.73 1.75
CA LEU A 164 -1.71 13.22 2.44
C LEU A 164 -2.83 12.19 2.42
N ILE A 165 -3.10 11.59 1.26
CA ILE A 165 -4.17 10.59 1.09
C ILE A 165 -3.84 9.32 1.90
N LEU A 166 -2.57 8.91 1.92
CA LEU A 166 -2.13 7.71 2.64
C LEU A 166 -1.89 7.96 4.15
N ALA A 167 -1.92 9.22 4.61
CA ALA A 167 -1.64 9.56 6.01
C ALA A 167 -2.51 8.81 7.03
N PRO A 168 -3.85 8.69 6.87
CA PRO A 168 -4.71 7.98 7.82
C PRO A 168 -4.34 6.50 7.95
N GLU A 169 -4.05 5.85 6.81
CA GLU A 169 -3.65 4.44 6.77
C GLU A 169 -2.27 4.24 7.38
N ALA A 170 -1.32 5.13 7.07
CA ALA A 170 0.02 5.11 7.65
C ALA A 170 -0.05 5.27 9.18
N PHE A 171 -0.88 6.21 9.68
CA PHE A 171 -1.07 6.43 11.11
C PHE A 171 -1.68 5.19 11.80
N ASN A 172 -2.70 4.58 11.21
CA ASN A 172 -3.32 3.36 11.74
C ASN A 172 -2.31 2.19 11.78
N ALA A 173 -1.53 2.02 10.71
CA ALA A 173 -0.51 0.97 10.64
C ALA A 173 0.63 1.19 11.66
N ILE A 174 1.08 2.44 11.86
CA ILE A 174 2.10 2.80 12.86
C ILE A 174 1.56 2.51 14.27
N ARG A 175 0.32 2.90 14.54
CA ARG A 175 -0.33 2.62 15.82
C ARG A 175 -0.42 1.12 16.09
N ALA A 176 -0.87 0.32 15.11
CA ALA A 176 -0.91 -1.13 15.22
C ALA A 176 0.47 -1.72 15.50
N ALA A 177 1.51 -1.32 14.75
CA ALA A 177 2.89 -1.75 14.97
C ALA A 177 3.39 -1.38 16.37
N SER A 178 3.05 -0.18 16.87
CA SER A 178 3.42 0.26 18.21
C SER A 178 2.70 -0.51 19.33
N GLN A 179 1.54 -1.08 19.04
CA GLN A 179 0.79 -1.95 19.96
C GLN A 179 1.24 -3.42 19.90
N GLY A 180 2.08 -3.78 18.93
CA GLY A 180 2.55 -5.15 18.70
C GLY A 180 1.64 -5.95 17.76
N GLU A 181 0.59 -5.33 17.22
CA GLU A 181 -0.35 -5.90 16.27
C GLU A 181 0.25 -5.87 14.85
N VAL A 182 1.26 -6.71 14.64
CA VAL A 182 2.08 -6.69 13.43
C VAL A 182 1.27 -7.11 12.21
N GLN A 183 0.43 -8.12 12.35
CA GLN A 183 -0.43 -8.60 11.25
C GLN A 183 -1.41 -7.51 10.81
N ARG A 184 -2.02 -6.81 11.75
CA ARG A 184 -2.91 -5.68 11.47
C ARG A 184 -2.18 -4.55 10.73
N SER A 185 -0.94 -4.24 11.13
CA SER A 185 -0.12 -3.25 10.43
C SER A 185 0.17 -3.66 8.98
N ILE A 186 0.51 -4.93 8.74
CA ILE A 186 0.75 -5.49 7.41
C ILE A 186 -0.54 -5.47 6.58
N ASN A 187 -1.65 -5.96 7.13
CA ASN A 187 -2.94 -5.97 6.45
C ASN A 187 -3.36 -4.56 6.01
N THR A 188 -3.16 -3.56 6.87
CA THR A 188 -3.47 -2.16 6.54
C THR A 188 -2.62 -1.67 5.37
N LEU A 189 -1.30 -1.84 5.44
CA LEU A 189 -0.39 -1.28 4.44
C LEU A 189 -0.41 -2.05 3.11
N TYR A 190 -0.34 -3.37 3.17
CA TYR A 190 -0.31 -4.20 1.95
C TYR A 190 -1.68 -4.26 1.29
N GLY A 191 -2.75 -4.33 2.10
CA GLY A 191 -4.12 -4.26 1.61
C GLY A 191 -4.41 -2.95 0.88
N SER A 192 -3.93 -1.82 1.41
CA SER A 192 -4.03 -0.52 0.76
C SER A 192 -3.31 -0.50 -0.59
N VAL A 193 -2.08 -1.04 -0.67
CA VAL A 193 -1.35 -1.11 -1.95
C VAL A 193 -2.09 -1.97 -2.96
N VAL A 194 -2.57 -3.17 -2.57
CA VAL A 194 -3.35 -4.04 -3.45
C VAL A 194 -4.60 -3.33 -3.96
N ALA A 195 -5.37 -2.69 -3.05
CA ALA A 195 -6.55 -1.95 -3.42
C ALA A 195 -6.23 -0.80 -4.38
N THR A 196 -5.19 -0.01 -4.08
CA THR A 196 -4.78 1.12 -4.92
C THR A 196 -4.40 0.66 -6.32
N VAL A 197 -3.50 -0.29 -6.47
CA VAL A 197 -3.07 -0.73 -7.81
C VAL A 197 -4.23 -1.40 -8.55
N SER A 198 -4.99 -2.28 -7.89
CA SER A 198 -6.04 -3.06 -8.55
C SER A 198 -7.31 -2.27 -8.87
N LEU A 199 -7.59 -1.16 -8.19
CA LEU A 199 -8.77 -0.32 -8.45
C LEU A 199 -8.42 0.96 -9.20
N THR A 200 -7.30 1.61 -8.88
CA THR A 200 -6.91 2.87 -9.51
C THR A 200 -6.53 2.67 -10.97
N VAL A 201 -5.78 1.61 -11.29
CA VAL A 201 -5.40 1.34 -12.69
C VAL A 201 -6.63 1.19 -13.58
N PRO A 202 -7.60 0.29 -13.29
CA PRO A 202 -8.82 0.20 -14.09
C PRO A 202 -9.62 1.51 -14.16
N ALA A 203 -9.71 2.24 -13.03
CA ALA A 203 -10.44 3.51 -12.99
C ALA A 203 -9.82 4.58 -13.88
N VAL A 204 -8.49 4.72 -13.85
CA VAL A 204 -7.76 5.69 -14.67
C VAL A 204 -7.85 5.31 -16.17
N LEU A 205 -7.71 4.02 -16.50
CA LEU A 205 -7.86 3.54 -17.88
C LEU A 205 -9.27 3.77 -18.42
N LEU A 206 -10.29 3.52 -17.60
CA LEU A 206 -11.68 3.80 -17.97
C LEU A 206 -11.92 5.29 -18.16
N LEU A 207 -11.41 6.12 -17.27
CA LEU A 207 -11.54 7.58 -17.38
C LEU A 207 -10.82 8.10 -18.63
N GLY A 208 -9.60 7.63 -18.90
CA GLY A 208 -8.87 7.96 -20.12
C GLY A 208 -9.65 7.60 -21.39
N ALA A 209 -10.26 6.40 -21.42
CA ALA A 209 -11.09 5.96 -22.54
C ALA A 209 -12.34 6.83 -22.73
N ILE A 210 -12.97 7.30 -21.65
CA ILE A 210 -14.16 8.17 -21.70
C ILE A 210 -13.79 9.60 -22.11
N THR A 211 -12.67 10.13 -21.61
CA THR A 211 -12.23 11.50 -21.87
C THR A 211 -11.43 11.64 -23.18
N GLY A 212 -11.05 10.53 -23.80
CA GLY A 212 -10.16 10.53 -24.97
C GLY A 212 -8.74 10.95 -24.64
N THR A 213 -8.31 10.80 -23.38
CA THR A 213 -6.96 11.14 -22.93
C THR A 213 -6.10 9.89 -22.90
N ASP A 214 -4.92 9.96 -23.51
CA ASP A 214 -3.96 8.86 -23.45
C ASP A 214 -3.38 8.72 -22.04
N VAL A 215 -3.47 7.52 -21.50
CA VAL A 215 -2.95 7.17 -20.17
C VAL A 215 -1.63 6.43 -20.32
N ILE A 216 -0.56 7.02 -19.87
CA ILE A 216 0.77 6.40 -19.85
C ILE A 216 0.93 5.67 -18.52
N LEU A 217 1.02 4.35 -18.56
CA LEU A 217 1.17 3.48 -17.39
C LEU A 217 2.63 3.15 -17.07
N GLY A 218 3.48 3.09 -18.06
CA GLY A 218 4.88 2.71 -17.91
C GLY A 218 5.66 3.69 -17.05
N LEU A 219 6.59 3.15 -16.26
CA LEU A 219 7.52 3.93 -15.46
C LEU A 219 8.77 4.27 -16.27
N ASP A 220 9.36 5.42 -15.99
CA ASP A 220 10.71 5.73 -16.48
C ASP A 220 11.74 4.71 -15.94
N PRO A 221 12.88 4.52 -16.61
CA PRO A 221 13.85 3.49 -16.27
C PRO A 221 14.34 3.55 -14.82
N LEU A 222 14.50 4.76 -14.27
CA LEU A 222 14.96 4.96 -12.89
C LEU A 222 13.91 4.47 -11.88
N ASN A 223 12.65 4.89 -12.04
CA ASN A 223 11.56 4.47 -11.17
C ASN A 223 11.26 2.97 -11.31
N MET A 224 11.48 2.40 -12.50
CA MET A 224 11.35 0.96 -12.71
C MET A 224 12.41 0.17 -11.90
N VAL A 225 13.68 0.61 -11.91
CA VAL A 225 14.74 -0.02 -11.08
C VAL A 225 14.42 0.11 -9.60
N LEU A 226 13.96 1.28 -9.14
CA LEU A 226 13.56 1.49 -7.75
C LEU A 226 12.35 0.66 -7.35
N LEU A 227 11.38 0.47 -8.24
CA LEU A 227 10.24 -0.41 -8.01
C LEU A 227 10.71 -1.86 -7.81
N VAL A 228 11.55 -2.38 -8.71
CA VAL A 228 12.10 -3.74 -8.60
C VAL A 228 12.88 -3.91 -7.29
N LEU A 229 13.73 -2.94 -6.95
CA LEU A 229 14.47 -2.97 -5.69
C LEU A 229 13.53 -2.96 -4.48
N THR A 230 12.47 -2.15 -4.52
CA THR A 230 11.45 -2.09 -3.48
C THR A 230 10.73 -3.43 -3.33
N LEU A 231 10.33 -4.06 -4.42
CA LEU A 231 9.69 -5.38 -4.41
C LEU A 231 10.61 -6.46 -3.85
N MET A 232 11.90 -6.44 -4.20
CA MET A 232 12.87 -7.39 -3.64
C MET A 232 13.00 -7.29 -2.10
N ILE A 233 12.96 -6.07 -1.56
CA ILE A 233 13.06 -5.83 -0.11
C ILE A 233 11.69 -5.93 0.59
N LEU A 234 10.60 -5.76 -0.15
CA LEU A 234 9.26 -5.91 0.38
C LEU A 234 8.90 -7.37 0.68
N ASN A 235 9.58 -8.31 0.05
CA ASN A 235 9.34 -9.75 0.22
C ASN A 235 9.24 -10.12 1.72
N PRO A 236 8.11 -10.68 2.16
CA PRO A 236 7.88 -10.95 3.58
C PRO A 236 8.84 -12.00 4.11
N ARG A 237 9.26 -11.80 5.34
CA ARG A 237 10.12 -12.74 6.07
C ARG A 237 9.39 -13.25 7.29
N ALA A 238 9.73 -14.45 7.70
CA ALA A 238 9.13 -15.10 8.86
C ALA A 238 9.24 -14.27 10.16
N ARG A 239 10.20 -13.35 10.20
CA ARG A 239 10.42 -12.45 11.34
C ARG A 239 10.90 -11.09 10.86
N LEU A 240 10.32 -10.04 11.41
CA LEU A 240 10.67 -8.67 11.05
C LEU A 240 11.93 -8.23 11.80
N THR A 241 12.86 -7.67 11.06
CA THR A 241 14.09 -7.08 11.64
C THR A 241 14.10 -5.57 11.45
N GLY A 242 14.72 -4.85 12.42
CA GLY A 242 14.88 -3.41 12.30
C GLY A 242 15.75 -2.98 11.12
N ILE A 243 16.75 -3.78 10.76
CA ILE A 243 17.61 -3.52 9.60
C ILE A 243 16.80 -3.53 8.31
N GLU A 244 15.90 -4.50 8.14
CA GLU A 244 15.00 -4.56 6.99
C GLU A 244 14.10 -3.32 6.90
N GLY A 245 13.56 -2.89 8.05
CA GLY A 245 12.79 -1.65 8.14
C GLY A 245 13.60 -0.41 7.74
N MET A 246 14.84 -0.30 8.18
CA MET A 246 15.76 0.78 7.79
C MET A 246 16.06 0.78 6.30
N MET A 247 16.30 -0.38 5.69
CA MET A 247 16.54 -0.47 4.24
C MET A 247 15.34 0.04 3.44
N LYS A 248 14.12 -0.30 3.84
CA LYS A 248 12.89 0.23 3.22
C LYS A 248 12.79 1.77 3.34
N LEU A 249 13.18 2.33 4.49
CA LEU A 249 13.20 3.79 4.70
C LEU A 249 14.28 4.46 3.84
N VAL A 250 15.46 3.86 3.72
CA VAL A 250 16.54 4.40 2.87
C VAL A 250 16.11 4.48 1.42
N ILE A 251 15.47 3.43 0.87
CA ILE A 251 14.95 3.44 -0.51
C ILE A 251 13.91 4.55 -0.68
N PHE A 252 13.00 4.71 0.27
CA PHE A 252 11.98 5.75 0.21
C PHE A 252 12.58 7.15 0.25
N LEU A 253 13.53 7.41 1.13
CA LEU A 253 14.22 8.70 1.21
C LEU A 253 15.03 8.98 -0.07
N PHE A 254 15.70 7.97 -0.61
CA PHE A 254 16.43 8.11 -1.86
C PHE A 254 15.49 8.39 -3.05
N TRP A 255 14.34 7.74 -3.09
CA TRP A 255 13.32 8.02 -4.10
C TRP A 255 12.81 9.47 -4.00
N ILE A 256 12.50 9.97 -2.80
CA ILE A 256 12.11 11.38 -2.61
C ILE A 256 13.22 12.32 -3.09
N LEU A 257 14.49 12.05 -2.74
CA LEU A 257 15.62 12.86 -3.19
C LEU A 257 15.67 12.97 -4.71
N LEU A 258 15.43 11.87 -5.41
CA LEU A 258 15.42 11.85 -6.88
C LEU A 258 14.22 12.59 -7.49
N GLN A 259 13.11 12.76 -6.77
CA GLN A 259 11.98 13.56 -7.23
C GLN A 259 12.21 15.06 -7.09
N VAL A 260 13.16 15.46 -6.23
CA VAL A 260 13.51 16.87 -5.96
C VAL A 260 14.71 17.32 -6.80
N ALA A 261 15.58 16.40 -7.20
CA ALA A 261 16.78 16.70 -7.99
C ALA A 261 16.49 16.94 -9.46
#